data_c8b5adac6e0584b5a130aa2a26fd6ee5
#
_entry.id   c8b5adac6e0584b5a130aa2a26fd6ee5
#
_cell.length_a   1.000
_cell.length_b   1.000
_cell.length_c   1.000
_cell.angle_alpha   90.00
_cell.angle_beta   90.00
_cell.angle_gamma   90.00
#
_symmetry.space_group_name_H-M   'P 1'
#
loop_
_entity.id
_entity.type
_entity.pdbx_description
1 polymer ?
#
loop_
_entity_poly.entity_id
_entity_poly.type
_entity_poly.pdbx_seq_one_letter_code
_entity_poly.pdbx_strand_id
1 'polypeptide(L)'
;EKYLKKVWFANGIHHHYSNDKFKPEFSEAWFREQLAKYINDDNRQLEDDFLCQIIFDETLYASRLNQTAGVDVIKSSANNYYEGVTQAEVEAFYAGMIAADEGNPEPISYGLNSKLMRNEEGKIVEKVWKIGGMYTEAIERIVFWLEKAAEVANPTQREILEALIKYYNTGDLKDFDAYNILWVKDTESNVDVVNGFIEDYGDPLGRKASWEGTVNFMDSTACRRTQIIAANAQWFE
;
A
#
# COMPACT_ATOMS: atom_id res chain seq x y z
N GLU A 1 -25.90 -6.70 0.21
CA GLU A 1 -25.56 -5.38 0.74
C GLU A 1 -24.62 -5.45 1.94
N LYS A 2 -24.92 -6.21 3.01
CA LYS A 2 -24.04 -6.32 4.22
C LYS A 2 -22.63 -6.82 3.89
N TYR A 3 -22.51 -7.90 3.11
CA TYR A 3 -21.21 -8.45 2.70
C TYR A 3 -20.38 -7.43 1.91
N LEU A 4 -21.00 -6.77 0.92
CA LEU A 4 -20.35 -5.76 0.11
C LEU A 4 -19.87 -4.57 0.95
N LYS A 5 -20.66 -4.12 1.93
CA LYS A 5 -20.24 -3.08 2.86
C LYS A 5 -19.04 -3.51 3.70
N LYS A 6 -19.01 -4.77 4.20
CA LYS A 6 -17.82 -5.29 4.91
C LYS A 6 -16.58 -5.23 4.03
N VAL A 7 -16.68 -5.67 2.77
CA VAL A 7 -15.56 -5.63 1.81
C VAL A 7 -15.08 -4.21 1.54
N TRP A 8 -16.00 -3.26 1.34
CA TRP A 8 -15.64 -1.86 1.12
C TRP A 8 -14.96 -1.23 2.32
N PHE A 9 -15.52 -1.40 3.53
CA PHE A 9 -14.95 -0.80 4.75
C PHE A 9 -13.65 -1.46 5.20
N ALA A 10 -13.41 -2.71 4.83
CA ALA A 10 -12.17 -3.43 5.14
C ALA A 10 -11.11 -3.31 4.05
N ASN A 11 -11.38 -2.63 2.92
CA ASN A 11 -10.51 -2.57 1.75
C ASN A 11 -10.15 -3.97 1.20
N GLY A 12 -11.10 -4.92 1.27
CA GLY A 12 -10.89 -6.28 0.80
C GLY A 12 -11.76 -7.31 1.51
N ILE A 13 -11.56 -8.57 1.17
CA ILE A 13 -12.39 -9.69 1.65
C ILE A 13 -12.02 -10.20 3.05
N HIS A 14 -11.08 -9.54 3.74
CA HIS A 14 -10.57 -9.96 5.04
C HIS A 14 -10.85 -8.94 6.14
N HIS A 15 -11.04 -9.43 7.35
CA HIS A 15 -11.13 -8.58 8.52
C HIS A 15 -9.79 -7.94 8.83
N HIS A 16 -9.79 -6.63 9.06
CA HIS A 16 -8.56 -5.85 9.19
C HIS A 16 -7.64 -6.34 10.34
N TYR A 17 -8.20 -6.71 11.49
CA TYR A 17 -7.42 -7.11 12.66
C TYR A 17 -7.19 -8.62 12.75
N SER A 18 -8.22 -9.46 12.52
CA SER A 18 -8.07 -10.92 12.65
C SER A 18 -7.46 -11.58 11.42
N ASN A 19 -7.38 -10.87 10.30
CA ASN A 19 -6.96 -11.37 9.00
C ASN A 19 -7.87 -12.45 8.39
N ASP A 20 -8.99 -12.80 9.04
CA ASP A 20 -9.90 -13.84 8.58
C ASP A 20 -10.72 -13.36 7.38
N LYS A 21 -10.97 -14.27 6.45
CA LYS A 21 -11.84 -14.07 5.32
C LYS A 21 -13.29 -13.91 5.76
N PHE A 22 -13.98 -12.91 5.23
CA PHE A 22 -15.41 -12.74 5.47
C PHE A 22 -16.23 -13.87 4.86
N LYS A 23 -17.11 -14.46 5.66
CA LYS A 23 -18.10 -15.44 5.18
C LYS A 23 -19.38 -14.71 4.76
N PRO A 24 -19.89 -14.99 3.54
CA PRO A 24 -21.16 -14.42 3.09
C PRO A 24 -22.34 -15.05 3.85
N GLU A 25 -23.40 -14.27 4.08
CA GLU A 25 -24.65 -14.76 4.69
C GLU A 25 -25.65 -15.31 3.63
N PHE A 26 -25.21 -15.46 2.37
CA PHE A 26 -25.98 -15.96 1.23
C PHE A 26 -25.26 -17.15 0.58
N SER A 27 -26.02 -18.00 -0.14
CA SER A 27 -25.44 -19.15 -0.82
C SER A 27 -24.83 -18.78 -2.18
N GLU A 28 -23.85 -19.57 -2.63
CA GLU A 28 -23.26 -19.45 -3.96
C GLU A 28 -24.32 -19.56 -5.06
N ALA A 29 -25.27 -20.52 -4.94
CA ALA A 29 -26.33 -20.70 -5.90
C ALA A 29 -27.20 -19.43 -6.06
N TRP A 30 -27.58 -18.80 -4.95
CA TRP A 30 -28.30 -17.53 -4.98
C TRP A 30 -27.46 -16.43 -5.62
N PHE A 31 -26.17 -16.34 -5.31
CA PHE A 31 -25.28 -15.33 -5.86
C PHE A 31 -25.15 -15.48 -7.38
N ARG A 32 -24.92 -16.70 -7.88
CA ARG A 32 -24.87 -16.99 -9.33
C ARG A 32 -26.18 -16.63 -10.04
N GLU A 33 -27.32 -16.93 -9.42
CA GLU A 33 -28.63 -16.53 -9.96
C GLU A 33 -28.77 -15.01 -10.08
N GLN A 34 -28.27 -14.24 -9.10
CA GLN A 34 -28.30 -12.78 -9.18
C GLN A 34 -27.32 -12.25 -10.24
N LEU A 35 -26.12 -12.77 -10.32
CA LEU A 35 -25.14 -12.41 -11.37
C LEU A 35 -25.76 -12.59 -12.77
N ALA A 36 -26.38 -13.73 -13.03
CA ALA A 36 -27.02 -14.03 -14.32
C ALA A 36 -28.15 -13.05 -14.68
N LYS A 37 -28.83 -12.44 -13.70
CA LYS A 37 -29.90 -11.45 -13.94
C LYS A 37 -29.39 -10.07 -14.35
N TYR A 38 -28.23 -9.68 -13.84
CA TYR A 38 -27.72 -8.31 -13.98
C TYR A 38 -26.58 -8.17 -14.98
N ILE A 39 -26.09 -9.28 -15.53
CA ILE A 39 -24.88 -9.33 -16.31
C ILE A 39 -25.14 -10.10 -17.61
N ASN A 40 -25.12 -9.38 -18.73
CA ASN A 40 -25.44 -9.91 -20.08
C ASN A 40 -24.21 -9.92 -21.01
N ASP A 41 -22.99 -10.19 -20.51
CA ASP A 41 -21.79 -10.19 -21.32
C ASP A 41 -21.18 -11.60 -21.42
N ASP A 42 -21.03 -12.13 -22.63
CA ASP A 42 -20.56 -13.48 -22.91
C ASP A 42 -19.11 -13.77 -22.44
N ASN A 43 -18.33 -12.74 -22.19
CA ASN A 43 -16.94 -12.87 -21.72
C ASN A 43 -16.78 -13.01 -20.19
N ARG A 44 -17.86 -12.97 -19.42
CA ARG A 44 -17.82 -12.86 -17.96
C ARG A 44 -17.89 -14.17 -17.20
N GLN A 45 -18.22 -15.28 -17.83
CA GLN A 45 -18.43 -16.54 -17.11
C GLN A 45 -17.18 -17.02 -16.37
N LEU A 46 -16.00 -16.80 -16.93
CA LEU A 46 -14.72 -17.11 -16.27
C LEU A 46 -14.45 -16.20 -15.07
N GLU A 47 -14.80 -14.93 -15.17
CA GLU A 47 -14.69 -13.96 -14.07
C GLU A 47 -15.66 -14.29 -12.95
N ASP A 48 -16.90 -14.69 -13.27
CA ASP A 48 -17.93 -15.08 -12.30
C ASP A 48 -17.54 -16.34 -11.54
N ASP A 49 -16.95 -17.34 -12.19
CA ASP A 49 -16.45 -18.55 -11.56
C ASP A 49 -15.28 -18.25 -10.60
N PHE A 50 -14.34 -17.43 -11.01
CA PHE A 50 -13.23 -16.99 -10.17
C PHE A 50 -13.72 -16.15 -8.98
N LEU A 51 -14.67 -15.24 -9.20
CA LEU A 51 -15.29 -14.46 -8.15
C LEU A 51 -16.02 -15.34 -7.12
N CYS A 52 -16.76 -16.36 -7.59
CA CYS A 52 -17.40 -17.33 -6.71
C CYS A 52 -16.38 -18.12 -5.90
N GLN A 53 -15.29 -18.56 -6.50
CA GLN A 53 -14.20 -19.23 -5.76
C GLN A 53 -13.62 -18.31 -4.68
N ILE A 54 -13.33 -17.04 -5.03
CA ILE A 54 -12.81 -16.06 -4.05
C ILE A 54 -13.78 -15.90 -2.88
N ILE A 55 -15.08 -15.82 -3.12
CA ILE A 55 -16.07 -15.55 -2.08
C ILE A 55 -16.36 -16.79 -1.22
N PHE A 56 -16.55 -17.97 -1.83
CA PHE A 56 -17.13 -19.14 -1.19
C PHE A 56 -16.13 -20.24 -0.84
N ASP A 57 -14.98 -20.35 -1.51
CA ASP A 57 -13.94 -21.31 -1.13
C ASP A 57 -13.24 -20.84 0.15
N GLU A 58 -13.50 -21.55 1.25
CA GLU A 58 -12.92 -21.18 2.56
C GLU A 58 -11.41 -21.42 2.64
N THR A 59 -10.82 -22.15 1.70
CA THR A 59 -9.38 -22.47 1.67
C THR A 59 -8.59 -21.49 0.82
N LEU A 60 -9.22 -20.98 -0.26
CA LEU A 60 -8.60 -20.01 -1.15
C LEU A 60 -8.56 -18.63 -0.47
N TYR A 61 -7.39 -18.06 -0.33
CA TYR A 61 -7.19 -16.79 0.34
C TYR A 61 -7.80 -16.74 1.75
N ALA A 62 -7.64 -17.82 2.51
CA ALA A 62 -8.27 -18.00 3.82
C ALA A 62 -7.89 -16.91 4.84
N SER A 63 -6.65 -16.42 4.78
CA SER A 63 -6.15 -15.34 5.64
C SER A 63 -5.44 -14.27 4.82
N ARG A 64 -5.59 -13.02 5.20
CA ARG A 64 -4.83 -11.90 4.61
C ARG A 64 -3.33 -12.05 4.89
N LEU A 65 -3.00 -12.34 6.14
CA LEU A 65 -1.64 -12.58 6.60
C LEU A 65 -1.60 -13.88 7.40
N ASN A 66 -0.79 -14.83 6.96
CA ASN A 66 -0.51 -16.04 7.68
C ASN A 66 0.97 -16.04 8.09
N GLN A 67 1.22 -15.91 9.39
CA GLN A 67 2.57 -15.92 9.97
C GLN A 67 2.82 -17.19 10.80
N THR A 68 2.12 -18.28 10.51
CA THR A 68 2.31 -19.56 11.19
C THR A 68 3.72 -20.10 10.92
N ALA A 69 4.42 -20.48 11.98
CA ALA A 69 5.75 -21.04 11.86
C ALA A 69 5.77 -22.32 11.00
N GLY A 70 6.74 -22.42 10.11
CA GLY A 70 6.94 -23.61 9.26
C GLY A 70 6.11 -23.64 7.98
N VAL A 71 5.32 -22.60 7.68
CA VAL A 71 4.63 -22.46 6.40
C VAL A 71 5.33 -21.40 5.53
N ASP A 72 5.16 -21.51 4.21
CA ASP A 72 5.53 -20.42 3.29
C ASP A 72 4.51 -19.30 3.44
N VAL A 73 4.91 -18.21 4.10
CA VAL A 73 4.01 -17.12 4.45
C VAL A 73 3.49 -16.38 3.22
N ILE A 74 4.24 -16.39 2.10
CA ILE A 74 3.81 -15.76 0.83
C ILE A 74 2.69 -16.58 0.19
N LYS A 75 2.86 -17.89 0.08
CA LYS A 75 1.86 -18.77 -0.52
C LYS A 75 0.58 -18.91 0.31
N SER A 76 0.71 -18.80 1.62
CA SER A 76 -0.40 -18.97 2.55
C SER A 76 -1.14 -17.68 2.92
N SER A 77 -0.64 -16.50 2.47
CA SER A 77 -1.25 -15.20 2.68
C SER A 77 -1.92 -14.68 1.40
N ALA A 78 -3.08 -14.05 1.55
CA ALA A 78 -3.77 -13.37 0.46
C ALA A 78 -3.20 -11.98 0.25
N ASN A 79 -2.26 -11.83 -0.65
CA ASN A 79 -1.62 -10.56 -1.00
C ASN A 79 -1.38 -10.47 -2.51
N ASN A 80 -1.14 -9.26 -3.00
CA ASN A 80 -0.81 -8.99 -4.40
C ASN A 80 0.63 -8.50 -4.60
N TYR A 81 1.45 -8.55 -3.55
CA TYR A 81 2.85 -8.10 -3.57
C TYR A 81 3.78 -9.10 -4.26
N TYR A 82 3.38 -10.36 -4.31
CA TYR A 82 4.19 -11.46 -4.83
C TYR A 82 3.39 -12.31 -5.82
N GLU A 83 4.06 -12.76 -6.90
CA GLU A 83 3.42 -13.60 -7.90
C GLU A 83 4.39 -14.65 -8.45
N GLY A 84 4.02 -15.93 -8.37
CA GLY A 84 4.82 -17.03 -8.90
C GLY A 84 6.16 -17.25 -8.19
N VAL A 85 6.30 -16.77 -6.94
CA VAL A 85 7.52 -16.89 -6.12
C VAL A 85 7.19 -17.50 -4.76
N THR A 86 8.20 -18.09 -4.14
CA THR A 86 8.17 -18.65 -2.78
C THR A 86 8.82 -17.67 -1.79
N GLN A 87 8.55 -17.86 -0.50
CA GLN A 87 9.23 -17.08 0.55
C GLN A 87 10.75 -17.15 0.44
N ALA A 88 11.32 -18.35 0.28
CA ALA A 88 12.77 -18.54 0.18
C ALA A 88 13.37 -17.81 -1.04
N GLU A 89 12.66 -17.78 -2.17
CA GLU A 89 13.10 -17.06 -3.37
C GLU A 89 13.08 -15.53 -3.14
N VAL A 90 12.05 -15.02 -2.48
CA VAL A 90 11.94 -13.58 -2.15
C VAL A 90 13.04 -13.16 -1.19
N GLU A 91 13.27 -13.94 -0.12
CA GLU A 91 14.33 -13.69 0.85
C GLU A 91 15.72 -13.70 0.19
N ALA A 92 15.99 -14.69 -0.69
CA ALA A 92 17.25 -14.76 -1.43
C ALA A 92 17.43 -13.58 -2.40
N PHE A 93 16.36 -13.16 -3.09
CA PHE A 93 16.41 -12.04 -4.02
C PHE A 93 16.82 -10.73 -3.31
N TYR A 94 16.15 -10.40 -2.22
CA TYR A 94 16.47 -9.16 -1.47
C TYR A 94 17.77 -9.27 -0.67
N ALA A 95 18.12 -10.45 -0.16
CA ALA A 95 19.44 -10.66 0.44
C ALA A 95 20.58 -10.39 -0.56
N GLY A 96 20.40 -10.78 -1.82
CA GLY A 96 21.35 -10.46 -2.89
C GLY A 96 21.50 -8.96 -3.16
N MET A 97 20.38 -8.20 -3.14
CA MET A 97 20.43 -6.73 -3.29
C MET A 97 21.12 -6.05 -2.10
N ILE A 98 20.81 -6.47 -0.88
CA ILE A 98 21.42 -5.95 0.35
C ILE A 98 22.93 -6.24 0.37
N ALA A 99 23.33 -7.46 0.01
CA ALA A 99 24.73 -7.83 -0.06
C ALA A 99 25.52 -7.05 -1.13
N ALA A 100 24.87 -6.73 -2.26
CA ALA A 100 25.48 -5.91 -3.30
C ALA A 100 25.69 -4.43 -2.88
N ASP A 101 24.96 -3.98 -1.85
CA ASP A 101 25.03 -2.62 -1.29
C ASP A 101 25.76 -2.62 0.08
N GLU A 102 26.50 -3.68 0.39
CA GLU A 102 27.24 -3.79 1.66
C GLU A 102 28.23 -2.63 1.84
N GLY A 103 28.15 -1.99 3.00
CA GLY A 103 28.97 -0.81 3.33
C GLY A 103 28.34 0.53 2.94
N ASN A 104 27.17 0.54 2.34
CA ASN A 104 26.38 1.76 2.15
C ASN A 104 25.93 2.30 3.52
N PRO A 105 26.31 3.53 3.91
CA PRO A 105 25.89 4.12 5.19
C PRO A 105 24.41 4.50 5.21
N GLU A 106 23.74 4.55 4.05
CA GLU A 106 22.37 4.96 3.86
C GLU A 106 21.58 3.90 3.04
N PRO A 107 21.36 2.68 3.59
CA PRO A 107 20.66 1.64 2.87
C PRO A 107 19.17 2.01 2.70
N ILE A 108 18.63 1.75 1.52
CA ILE A 108 17.23 1.97 1.20
C ILE A 108 16.34 0.80 1.68
N SER A 109 15.02 1.03 1.74
CA SER A 109 14.01 0.00 2.06
C SER A 109 13.71 -0.87 0.83
N TYR A 110 14.64 -1.79 0.48
CA TYR A 110 14.54 -2.63 -0.72
C TYR A 110 13.19 -3.32 -0.86
N GLY A 111 12.49 -3.07 -1.97
CA GLY A 111 11.23 -3.70 -2.32
C GLY A 111 9.98 -2.97 -1.84
N LEU A 112 10.12 -1.83 -1.13
CA LEU A 112 9.00 -1.10 -0.52
C LEU A 112 7.89 -0.76 -1.53
N ASN A 113 8.25 -0.27 -2.71
CA ASN A 113 7.35 0.22 -3.75
C ASN A 113 7.33 -0.66 -5.01
N SER A 114 7.33 -1.97 -4.84
CA SER A 114 7.34 -2.89 -5.98
C SER A 114 6.55 -4.17 -5.72
N LYS A 115 6.09 -4.80 -6.80
CA LYS A 115 5.66 -6.20 -6.83
C LYS A 115 6.82 -7.06 -7.26
N LEU A 116 7.10 -8.13 -6.53
CA LEU A 116 8.08 -9.14 -6.96
C LEU A 116 7.37 -10.29 -7.65
N MET A 117 7.75 -10.60 -8.87
CA MET A 117 7.07 -11.63 -9.64
C MET A 117 8.03 -12.42 -10.53
N ARG A 118 7.56 -13.59 -10.96
CA ARG A 118 8.21 -14.35 -12.01
C ARG A 118 7.65 -13.90 -13.36
N ASN A 119 8.52 -13.48 -14.26
CA ASN A 119 8.13 -13.11 -15.62
C ASN A 119 7.92 -14.36 -16.51
N GLU A 120 7.52 -14.14 -17.76
CA GLU A 120 7.26 -15.21 -18.74
C GLU A 120 8.52 -16.05 -19.06
N GLU A 121 9.71 -15.49 -18.89
CA GLU A 121 10.99 -16.18 -19.05
C GLU A 121 11.41 -16.96 -17.80
N GLY A 122 10.59 -16.97 -16.76
CA GLY A 122 10.86 -17.65 -15.48
C GLY A 122 11.82 -16.89 -14.54
N LYS A 123 12.24 -15.66 -14.87
CA LYS A 123 13.09 -14.83 -14.01
C LYS A 123 12.27 -14.10 -12.95
N ILE A 124 12.86 -13.96 -11.78
CA ILE A 124 12.28 -13.11 -10.71
C ILE A 124 12.67 -11.68 -11.00
N VAL A 125 11.65 -10.81 -11.08
CA VAL A 125 11.78 -9.38 -11.39
C VAL A 125 10.91 -8.53 -10.51
N GLU A 126 11.33 -7.30 -10.27
CA GLU A 126 10.50 -6.28 -9.63
C GLU A 126 9.71 -5.47 -10.66
N LYS A 127 8.42 -5.32 -10.43
CA LYS A 127 7.58 -4.30 -11.08
C LYS A 127 7.42 -3.12 -10.14
N VAL A 128 8.20 -2.08 -10.36
CA VAL A 128 8.21 -0.87 -9.55
C VAL A 128 6.94 -0.06 -9.79
N TRP A 129 6.38 0.48 -8.72
CA TRP A 129 5.19 1.34 -8.73
C TRP A 129 5.63 2.78 -8.96
N LYS A 130 5.48 3.23 -10.19
CA LYS A 130 5.92 4.55 -10.67
C LYS A 130 5.26 4.92 -11.98
N ILE A 131 5.44 6.14 -12.45
CA ILE A 131 5.08 6.53 -13.82
C ILE A 131 5.92 5.71 -14.82
N GLY A 132 5.25 5.14 -15.82
CA GLY A 132 5.86 4.20 -16.78
C GLY A 132 6.08 2.79 -16.24
N GLY A 133 5.65 2.50 -15.00
CA GLY A 133 5.68 1.21 -14.35
C GLY A 133 4.29 0.70 -14.00
N MET A 134 4.21 -0.09 -12.91
CA MET A 134 2.91 -0.55 -12.40
C MET A 134 2.16 0.62 -11.75
N TYR A 135 0.84 0.68 -11.91
CA TYR A 135 -0.07 1.73 -11.43
C TYR A 135 0.14 3.12 -12.08
N THR A 136 0.75 3.20 -13.24
CA THR A 136 1.05 4.45 -13.96
C THR A 136 -0.14 5.42 -13.98
N GLU A 137 -1.32 5.00 -14.42
CA GLU A 137 -2.49 5.88 -14.54
C GLU A 137 -2.93 6.52 -13.22
N ALA A 138 -2.85 5.77 -12.12
CA ALA A 138 -3.18 6.28 -10.80
C ALA A 138 -2.10 7.26 -10.32
N ILE A 139 -0.82 6.92 -10.50
CA ILE A 139 0.31 7.73 -10.06
C ILE A 139 0.40 9.03 -10.87
N GLU A 140 0.11 9.02 -12.18
CA GLU A 140 0.02 10.24 -13.00
C GLU A 140 -1.03 11.23 -12.46
N ARG A 141 -2.17 10.73 -11.96
CA ARG A 141 -3.18 11.57 -11.32
C ARG A 141 -2.72 12.14 -9.98
N ILE A 142 -1.98 11.36 -9.20
CA ILE A 142 -1.35 11.83 -7.96
C ILE A 142 -0.38 12.94 -8.28
N VAL A 143 0.54 12.73 -9.22
CA VAL A 143 1.55 13.72 -9.64
C VAL A 143 0.88 15.00 -10.15
N PHE A 144 -0.16 14.89 -10.99
CA PHE A 144 -0.91 16.06 -11.46
C PHE A 144 -1.40 16.96 -10.30
N TRP A 145 -1.96 16.34 -9.25
CA TRP A 145 -2.46 17.13 -8.12
C TRP A 145 -1.33 17.64 -7.21
N LEU A 146 -0.22 16.90 -7.08
CA LEU A 146 0.97 17.36 -6.37
C LEU A 146 1.61 18.57 -7.07
N GLU A 147 1.66 18.59 -8.41
CA GLU A 147 2.11 19.74 -9.20
C GLU A 147 1.22 20.96 -8.94
N LYS A 148 -0.11 20.78 -8.91
CA LYS A 148 -1.04 21.88 -8.56
C LYS A 148 -0.86 22.38 -7.14
N ALA A 149 -0.59 21.49 -6.20
CA ALA A 149 -0.27 21.87 -4.83
C ALA A 149 1.05 22.67 -4.76
N ALA A 150 2.08 22.26 -5.50
CA ALA A 150 3.36 22.95 -5.56
C ALA A 150 3.26 24.39 -6.11
N GLU A 151 2.31 24.66 -7.02
CA GLU A 151 2.07 26.00 -7.56
C GLU A 151 1.67 27.03 -6.47
N VAL A 152 0.97 26.57 -5.42
CA VAL A 152 0.42 27.42 -4.34
C VAL A 152 1.12 27.25 -2.99
N ALA A 153 2.02 26.28 -2.89
CA ALA A 153 2.78 26.01 -1.68
C ALA A 153 3.78 27.11 -1.34
N ASN A 154 4.13 27.24 -0.05
CA ASN A 154 5.29 28.05 0.35
C ASN A 154 6.59 27.42 -0.20
N PRO A 155 7.72 28.15 -0.21
CA PRO A 155 8.95 27.66 -0.83
C PRO A 155 9.45 26.33 -0.25
N THR A 156 9.38 26.14 1.08
CA THR A 156 9.82 24.91 1.76
C THR A 156 8.93 23.73 1.35
N GLN A 157 7.62 23.90 1.41
CA GLN A 157 6.68 22.84 1.05
C GLN A 157 6.73 22.52 -0.45
N ARG A 158 7.00 23.50 -1.31
CA ARG A 158 7.19 23.27 -2.74
C ARG A 158 8.36 22.34 -2.99
N GLU A 159 9.51 22.54 -2.34
CA GLU A 159 10.67 21.66 -2.47
C GLU A 159 10.34 20.22 -2.05
N ILE A 160 9.58 20.05 -0.98
CA ILE A 160 9.10 18.74 -0.52
C ILE A 160 8.21 18.07 -1.57
N LEU A 161 7.23 18.80 -2.10
CA LEU A 161 6.32 18.28 -3.12
C LEU A 161 7.05 17.92 -4.42
N GLU A 162 8.02 18.73 -4.85
CA GLU A 162 8.86 18.46 -6.03
C GLU A 162 9.73 17.19 -5.82
N ALA A 163 10.26 16.98 -4.63
CA ALA A 163 10.98 15.75 -4.29
C ALA A 163 10.07 14.51 -4.34
N LEU A 164 8.84 14.62 -3.83
CA LEU A 164 7.84 13.54 -3.91
C LEU A 164 7.43 13.25 -5.36
N ILE A 165 7.22 14.28 -6.18
CA ILE A 165 6.95 14.15 -7.62
C ILE A 165 8.11 13.43 -8.31
N LYS A 166 9.35 13.76 -7.98
CA LYS A 166 10.53 13.09 -8.50
C LYS A 166 10.50 11.59 -8.16
N TYR A 167 10.22 11.23 -6.91
CA TYR A 167 10.07 9.84 -6.50
C TYR A 167 9.03 9.08 -7.33
N TYR A 168 7.85 9.65 -7.53
CA TYR A 168 6.80 9.01 -8.34
C TYR A 168 7.19 8.83 -9.82
N ASN A 169 8.03 9.69 -10.36
CA ASN A 169 8.56 9.56 -11.71
C ASN A 169 9.66 8.49 -11.81
N THR A 170 10.60 8.48 -10.87
CA THR A 170 11.76 7.58 -10.91
C THR A 170 11.47 6.21 -10.33
N GLY A 171 10.63 6.15 -9.27
CA GLY A 171 10.45 4.96 -8.43
C GLY A 171 11.68 4.62 -7.61
N ASP A 172 12.70 5.48 -7.56
CA ASP A 172 13.93 5.26 -6.80
C ASP A 172 13.67 5.55 -5.32
N LEU A 173 13.96 4.59 -4.47
CA LEU A 173 13.77 4.73 -3.02
C LEU A 173 14.75 5.73 -2.39
N LYS A 174 15.88 6.05 -3.03
CA LYS A 174 16.75 7.17 -2.63
C LYS A 174 16.05 8.51 -2.78
N ASP A 175 15.22 8.68 -3.82
CA ASP A 175 14.41 9.87 -4.00
C ASP A 175 13.29 9.94 -2.95
N PHE A 176 12.75 8.78 -2.54
CA PHE A 176 11.79 8.71 -1.44
C PHE A 176 12.43 9.11 -0.10
N ASP A 177 13.62 8.62 0.19
CA ASP A 177 14.36 9.01 1.40
C ASP A 177 14.70 10.50 1.40
N ALA A 178 15.10 11.06 0.25
CA ALA A 178 15.35 12.49 0.10
C ALA A 178 14.08 13.32 0.38
N TYR A 179 12.92 12.89 -0.14
CA TYR A 179 11.62 13.49 0.19
C TYR A 179 11.34 13.44 1.69
N ASN A 180 11.50 12.28 2.32
CA ASN A 180 11.22 12.09 3.75
C ASN A 180 12.13 12.98 4.63
N ILE A 181 13.41 13.15 4.26
CA ILE A 181 14.34 14.02 4.96
C ILE A 181 13.91 15.50 4.89
N LEU A 182 13.41 15.93 3.74
CA LEU A 182 12.88 17.30 3.58
C LEU A 182 11.58 17.45 4.37
N TRP A 183 10.67 16.50 4.25
CA TRP A 183 9.37 16.52 4.94
C TRP A 183 9.51 16.59 6.46
N VAL A 184 10.38 15.79 7.06
CA VAL A 184 10.59 15.76 8.52
C VAL A 184 11.18 17.06 9.07
N LYS A 185 11.84 17.87 8.23
CA LYS A 185 12.42 19.16 8.59
C LYS A 185 11.42 20.30 8.53
N ASP A 186 10.28 20.13 7.85
CA ASP A 186 9.26 21.17 7.73
C ASP A 186 8.43 21.23 9.02
N THR A 187 8.63 22.30 9.76
CA THR A 187 7.92 22.61 11.01
C THR A 187 7.04 23.85 10.91
N GLU A 188 6.99 24.49 9.73
CA GLU A 188 6.36 25.79 9.54
C GLU A 188 5.14 25.78 8.60
N SER A 189 4.97 24.74 7.80
CA SER A 189 3.85 24.65 6.87
C SER A 189 2.52 24.43 7.58
N ASN A 190 1.49 25.18 7.14
CA ASN A 190 0.14 25.08 7.71
C ASN A 190 -0.65 23.88 7.18
N VAL A 191 -0.20 23.29 6.11
CA VAL A 191 -0.77 22.08 5.50
C VAL A 191 0.31 21.03 5.50
N ASP A 192 0.03 19.88 6.11
CA ASP A 192 0.92 18.75 6.12
C ASP A 192 0.36 17.63 5.23
N VAL A 193 1.21 17.02 4.43
CA VAL A 193 0.85 16.00 3.46
C VAL A 193 1.73 14.77 3.67
N VAL A 194 1.12 13.69 4.13
CA VAL A 194 1.72 12.35 4.08
C VAL A 194 1.20 11.67 2.82
N ASN A 195 2.09 11.22 1.94
CA ASN A 195 1.69 10.63 0.68
C ASN A 195 2.79 9.70 0.16
N GLY A 196 2.48 8.43 -0.05
CA GLY A 196 3.45 7.47 -0.56
C GLY A 196 3.09 6.02 -0.31
N PHE A 197 4.00 5.13 -0.67
CA PHE A 197 3.97 3.71 -0.30
C PHE A 197 4.73 3.58 1.02
N ILE A 198 4.01 3.46 2.14
CA ILE A 198 4.55 3.68 3.50
C ILE A 198 4.30 2.47 4.40
N GLU A 199 3.06 2.01 4.52
CA GLU A 199 2.65 1.01 5.50
C GLU A 199 2.91 -0.41 5.01
N ASP A 200 3.84 -1.11 5.62
CA ASP A 200 4.32 -2.45 5.25
C ASP A 200 3.68 -3.61 6.04
N TYR A 201 2.88 -3.31 7.06
CA TYR A 201 2.21 -4.33 7.88
C TYR A 201 1.21 -5.21 7.10
N GLY A 202 0.85 -4.84 5.89
CA GLY A 202 0.04 -5.64 4.97
C GLY A 202 0.82 -6.74 4.23
N ASP A 203 2.16 -6.70 4.27
CA ASP A 203 3.03 -7.70 3.69
C ASP A 203 3.42 -8.78 4.73
N PRO A 204 3.28 -10.08 4.42
CA PRO A 204 3.69 -11.14 5.34
C PRO A 204 5.18 -11.11 5.72
N LEU A 205 6.03 -10.46 4.93
CA LEU A 205 7.45 -10.26 5.21
C LEU A 205 7.79 -8.85 5.73
N GLY A 206 6.81 -7.94 5.85
CA GLY A 206 7.03 -6.56 6.30
C GLY A 206 8.01 -5.79 5.41
N ARG A 207 7.93 -5.98 4.09
CA ARG A 207 8.88 -5.41 3.12
C ARG A 207 8.23 -4.48 2.12
N LYS A 208 7.03 -4.84 1.67
CA LYS A 208 6.29 -4.11 0.62
C LYS A 208 5.18 -3.29 1.22
N ALA A 209 5.10 -2.03 0.82
CA ALA A 209 4.16 -1.10 1.39
C ALA A 209 2.85 -1.00 0.62
N SER A 210 1.79 -0.64 1.31
CA SER A 210 0.57 -0.09 0.72
C SER A 210 0.69 1.42 0.57
N TRP A 211 -0.04 1.96 -0.40
CA TRP A 211 -0.12 3.40 -0.58
C TRP A 211 -1.09 4.01 0.43
N GLU A 212 -0.69 5.14 1.01
CA GLU A 212 -1.58 5.99 1.79
C GLU A 212 -1.40 7.47 1.45
N GLY A 213 -2.41 8.25 1.76
CA GLY A 213 -2.37 9.69 1.63
C GLY A 213 -3.25 10.36 2.67
N THR A 214 -2.65 11.25 3.44
CA THR A 214 -3.33 12.04 4.47
C THR A 214 -2.97 13.51 4.31
N VAL A 215 -3.96 14.38 4.45
CA VAL A 215 -3.76 15.84 4.44
C VAL A 215 -4.28 16.41 5.75
N ASN A 216 -3.42 17.10 6.47
CA ASN A 216 -3.73 17.73 7.74
C ASN A 216 -3.63 19.26 7.60
N PHE A 217 -4.53 19.96 8.29
CA PHE A 217 -4.51 21.43 8.36
C PHE A 217 -4.24 21.88 9.80
N MET A 218 -3.36 22.84 9.96
CA MET A 218 -3.11 23.44 11.26
C MET A 218 -4.30 24.30 11.71
N ASP A 219 -4.96 23.90 12.81
CA ASP A 219 -5.91 24.77 13.51
C ASP A 219 -5.15 25.66 14.49
N SER A 220 -4.97 26.93 14.13
CA SER A 220 -4.25 27.92 14.93
C SER A 220 -4.88 28.15 16.32
N THR A 221 -6.18 27.96 16.45
CA THR A 221 -6.88 28.07 17.75
C THR A 221 -6.59 26.88 18.64
N ALA A 222 -6.64 25.68 18.08
CA ALA A 222 -6.28 24.45 18.79
C ALA A 222 -4.79 24.47 19.19
N CYS A 223 -3.89 24.88 18.29
CA CYS A 223 -2.47 25.02 18.58
C CYS A 223 -2.20 25.96 19.76
N ARG A 224 -2.84 27.14 19.78
CA ARG A 224 -2.69 28.07 20.90
C ARG A 224 -3.18 27.48 22.23
N ARG A 225 -4.30 26.77 22.22
CA ARG A 225 -4.81 26.07 23.43
C ARG A 225 -3.83 25.01 23.90
N THR A 226 -3.30 24.20 22.98
CA THR A 226 -2.31 23.16 23.28
C THR A 226 -1.02 23.75 23.84
N GLN A 227 -0.54 24.88 23.30
CA GLN A 227 0.62 25.61 23.80
C GLN A 227 0.42 26.08 25.27
N ILE A 228 -0.78 26.59 25.61
CA ILE A 228 -1.10 26.99 26.97
C ILE A 228 -1.07 25.77 27.91
N ILE A 229 -1.64 24.64 27.49
CA ILE A 229 -1.61 23.40 28.27
C ILE A 229 -0.18 22.91 28.46
N ALA A 230 0.61 22.84 27.38
CA ALA A 230 2.00 22.42 27.41
C ALA A 230 2.88 23.31 28.33
N ALA A 231 2.69 24.63 28.27
CA ALA A 231 3.40 25.56 29.14
C ALA A 231 3.08 25.41 30.63
N ASN A 232 1.97 24.76 30.95
CA ASN A 232 1.53 24.47 32.30
C ASN A 232 1.55 22.98 32.65
N ALA A 233 2.27 22.15 31.85
CA ALA A 233 2.31 20.69 32.01
C ALA A 233 2.65 20.27 33.45
N GLN A 234 3.63 20.92 34.06
CA GLN A 234 4.08 20.62 35.41
C GLN A 234 2.99 20.91 36.51
N TRP A 235 2.01 21.75 36.19
CA TRP A 235 0.86 21.98 37.11
C TRP A 235 -0.12 20.81 37.05
N PHE A 236 -0.20 20.10 35.92
CA PHE A 236 -1.07 18.93 35.74
C PHE A 236 -0.47 17.63 36.28
N GLU A 237 0.85 17.54 36.47
CA GLU A 237 1.57 16.43 37.11
C GLU A 237 1.45 16.51 38.67
#